data_a38f3137f2eb72e8135bc0a9c846e07a
#
_entry.id   a38f3137f2eb72e8135bc0a9c846e07a
#
_cell.length_a   1.000
_cell.length_b   1.000
_cell.length_c   1.000
_cell.angle_alpha   90.00
_cell.angle_beta   90.00
_cell.angle_gamma   90.00
#
_symmetry.space_group_name_H-M   'P 1'
#
loop_
_entity.id
_entity.type
_entity.pdbx_description
1 polymer ?
#
loop_
_entity_poly.entity_id
_entity_poly.type
_entity_poly.pdbx_seq_one_letter_code
_entity_poly.pdbx_strand_id
1 'polypeptide(L)' 'MDIAGASALVTGGASGLGLATARRLTEAGARVTIVDLPTSNGAAIAEELGGSFAPADVTNAEQIAAAAALAAA' A
#
# COMPACT_ATOMS: atom_id res chain seq x y z
N MET A 1 -14.00 -9.08 13.16
CA MET A 1 -14.06 -8.21 11.96
C MET A 1 -13.53 -8.99 10.76
N ASP A 2 -14.27 -8.97 9.68
CA ASP A 2 -13.87 -9.60 8.42
C ASP A 2 -13.22 -8.55 7.53
N ILE A 3 -11.94 -8.74 7.17
CA ILE A 3 -11.21 -7.81 6.30
C ILE A 3 -11.08 -8.32 4.86
N ALA A 4 -11.64 -9.48 4.55
CA ALA A 4 -11.63 -9.99 3.19
C ALA A 4 -12.38 -9.01 2.26
N GLY A 5 -11.73 -8.60 1.18
CA GLY A 5 -12.30 -7.63 0.24
C GLY A 5 -12.16 -6.18 0.66
N ALA A 6 -11.65 -5.88 1.87
CA ALA A 6 -11.40 -4.51 2.28
C ALA A 6 -10.22 -3.92 1.51
N SER A 7 -10.22 -2.59 1.36
CA SER A 7 -9.09 -1.86 0.79
C SER A 7 -8.22 -1.30 1.91
N ALA A 8 -6.92 -1.49 1.83
CA ALA A 8 -5.98 -1.02 2.83
C ALA A 8 -4.86 -0.20 2.18
N LEU A 9 -4.55 0.94 2.79
CA LEU A 9 -3.45 1.80 2.38
C LEU A 9 -2.33 1.66 3.38
N VAL A 10 -1.15 1.26 2.93
CA VAL A 10 0.00 1.05 3.80
C VAL A 10 1.12 2.00 3.40
N THR A 11 1.35 3.02 4.20
CA THR A 11 2.45 3.97 3.98
C THR A 11 3.76 3.36 4.44
N GLY A 12 4.84 3.59 3.69
CA GLY A 12 6.13 2.97 3.99
C GLY A 12 6.10 1.46 3.80
N GLY A 13 5.19 0.96 2.95
CA GLY A 13 4.93 -0.47 2.79
C GLY A 13 6.02 -1.26 2.06
N ALA A 14 7.06 -0.58 1.58
CA ALA A 14 8.11 -1.25 0.82
C ALA A 14 9.20 -1.86 1.70
N SER A 15 9.24 -1.57 2.99
CA SER A 15 10.29 -2.07 3.86
C SER A 15 9.86 -2.15 5.33
N GLY A 16 10.59 -2.95 6.09
CA GLY A 16 10.44 -3.03 7.53
C GLY A 16 9.03 -3.41 7.99
N LEU A 17 8.53 -2.69 8.99
CA LEU A 17 7.23 -2.95 9.59
C LEU A 17 6.09 -2.76 8.60
N GLY A 18 6.20 -1.75 7.72
CA GLY A 18 5.18 -1.52 6.69
C GLY A 18 5.01 -2.71 5.77
N LEU A 19 6.12 -3.32 5.33
CA LEU A 19 6.07 -4.51 4.50
C LEU A 19 5.42 -5.69 5.22
N ALA A 20 5.79 -5.92 6.48
CA ALA A 20 5.20 -6.99 7.28
C ALA A 20 3.70 -6.80 7.43
N THR A 21 3.26 -5.56 7.68
CA THR A 21 1.84 -5.23 7.78
C THR A 21 1.11 -5.49 6.46
N ALA A 22 1.69 -5.05 5.34
CA ALA A 22 1.10 -5.25 4.02
C ALA A 22 0.92 -6.74 3.71
N ARG A 23 1.92 -7.56 4.02
CA ARG A 23 1.83 -9.00 3.81
C ARG A 23 0.72 -9.64 4.64
N ARG A 24 0.59 -9.26 5.88
CA ARG A 24 -0.45 -9.80 6.77
C ARG A 24 -1.85 -9.41 6.28
N LEU A 25 -2.03 -8.18 5.85
CA LEU A 25 -3.31 -7.72 5.32
C LEU A 25 -3.68 -8.47 4.03
N THR A 26 -2.70 -8.69 3.17
CA THR A 26 -2.91 -9.46 1.93
C THR A 26 -3.32 -10.90 2.24
N GLU A 27 -2.66 -11.54 3.20
CA GLU A 27 -3.00 -12.90 3.62
C GLU A 27 -4.42 -12.99 4.18
N ALA A 28 -4.89 -11.92 4.80
CA ALA A 28 -6.25 -11.86 5.34
C ALA A 28 -7.31 -11.52 4.29
N GLY A 29 -6.91 -11.30 3.04
CA GLY A 29 -7.82 -11.07 1.93
C GLY A 29 -8.09 -9.60 1.59
N ALA A 30 -7.37 -8.67 2.21
CA ALA A 30 -7.49 -7.26 1.87
C ALA A 30 -6.78 -6.93 0.56
N ARG A 31 -7.31 -5.92 -0.16
CA ARG A 31 -6.60 -5.34 -1.30
C ARG A 31 -5.68 -4.24 -0.77
N VAL A 32 -4.39 -4.40 -0.96
CA VAL A 32 -3.39 -3.51 -0.38
C VAL A 32 -2.84 -2.56 -1.43
N THR A 33 -2.79 -1.27 -1.10
CA THR A 33 -2.07 -0.26 -1.88
C THR A 33 -0.84 0.15 -1.07
N ILE A 34 0.34 -0.09 -1.63
CA ILE A 34 1.60 0.33 -1.04
C ILE A 34 1.84 1.79 -1.40
N VAL A 35 2.10 2.61 -0.40
CA VAL A 35 2.49 4.01 -0.60
C VAL A 35 3.92 4.17 -0.10
N ASP A 36 4.81 4.52 -1.00
CA ASP A 36 6.21 4.73 -0.67
C ASP A 36 6.84 5.63 -1.72
N LEU A 37 8.08 6.02 -1.50
CA LEU A 37 8.80 6.86 -2.46
C LEU A 37 8.95 6.15 -3.81
N PRO A 38 8.98 6.92 -4.92
CA PRO A 38 9.16 6.32 -6.25
C PRO A 38 10.45 5.53 -6.41
N THR A 39 11.46 5.83 -5.58
CA THR A 39 12.75 5.15 -5.60
C THR A 39 12.78 3.87 -4.77
N SER A 40 11.69 3.54 -4.08
CA SER A 40 11.60 2.35 -3.25
C SER A 40 11.31 1.10 -4.08
N ASN A 41 11.29 -0.06 -3.43
CA ASN A 41 10.86 -1.31 -4.05
C ASN A 41 9.34 -1.51 -4.03
N GLY A 42 8.58 -0.45 -3.78
CA GLY A 42 7.13 -0.53 -3.61
C GLY A 42 6.40 -1.18 -4.78
N ALA A 43 6.80 -0.85 -6.00
CA ALA A 43 6.15 -1.41 -7.19
C ALA A 43 6.35 -2.94 -7.27
N ALA A 44 7.57 -3.41 -7.01
CA ALA A 44 7.86 -4.85 -7.03
C ALA A 44 7.13 -5.59 -5.92
N ILE A 45 7.05 -5.00 -4.74
CA ILE A 45 6.36 -5.59 -3.60
C ILE A 45 4.86 -5.62 -3.85
N ALA A 46 4.29 -4.55 -4.38
CA ALA A 46 2.87 -4.52 -4.72
C ALA A 46 2.52 -5.60 -5.73
N GLU A 47 3.36 -5.80 -6.74
CA GLU A 47 3.17 -6.87 -7.71
C GLU A 47 3.22 -8.25 -7.06
N GLU A 48 4.18 -8.48 -6.18
CA GLU A 48 4.30 -9.73 -5.41
C GLU A 48 3.02 -10.02 -4.60
N LEU A 49 2.45 -8.99 -3.99
CA LEU A 49 1.27 -9.12 -3.15
C LEU A 49 -0.05 -9.13 -3.94
N GLY A 50 0.00 -8.87 -5.23
CA GLY A 50 -1.22 -8.71 -6.04
C GLY A 50 -1.97 -7.43 -5.75
N GLY A 51 -1.31 -6.43 -5.18
CA GLY A 51 -1.89 -5.15 -4.84
C GLY A 51 -1.48 -4.05 -5.82
N SER A 52 -1.55 -2.81 -5.35
CA SER A 52 -1.23 -1.62 -6.13
C SER A 52 -0.09 -0.84 -5.48
N PHE A 53 0.62 -0.06 -6.28
CA PHE A 53 1.64 0.86 -5.81
C PHE A 53 1.27 2.29 -6.15
N ALA A 54 1.29 3.17 -5.15
CA ALA A 54 1.10 4.60 -5.33
C ALA A 54 2.39 5.29 -4.89
N PRO A 55 3.21 5.78 -5.84
CA PRO A 55 4.41 6.52 -5.47
C PRO A 55 4.02 7.86 -4.85
N ALA A 56 4.51 8.10 -3.64
CA ALA A 56 4.18 9.33 -2.93
C ALA A 56 5.22 9.62 -1.86
N ASP A 57 5.46 10.92 -1.66
CA ASP A 57 6.20 11.40 -0.51
C ASP A 57 5.18 11.66 0.61
N VAL A 58 5.32 10.95 1.73
CA VAL A 58 4.37 11.07 2.84
C VAL A 58 4.34 12.46 3.47
N THR A 59 5.33 13.30 3.16
CA THR A 59 5.34 14.70 3.60
C THR A 59 4.52 15.60 2.68
N ASN A 60 4.00 15.11 1.57
CA ASN A 60 3.23 15.86 0.60
C ASN A 60 1.76 15.46 0.67
N ALA A 61 0.92 16.39 1.17
CA ALA A 61 -0.49 16.11 1.39
C ALA A 61 -1.26 15.80 0.10
N GLU A 62 -0.89 16.45 -1.02
CA GLU A 62 -1.55 16.18 -2.31
C GLU A 62 -1.25 14.77 -2.81
N GLN A 63 -0.01 14.30 -2.65
CA GLN A 63 0.37 12.96 -3.05
C GLN A 63 -0.32 11.90 -2.20
N ILE A 64 -0.48 12.15 -0.91
CA ILE A 64 -1.20 11.25 -0.02
C ILE A 64 -2.67 11.20 -0.39
N ALA A 65 -3.29 12.33 -0.70
CA ALA A 65 -4.68 12.36 -1.14
C ALA A 65 -4.88 11.57 -2.44
N ALA A 66 -3.96 11.70 -3.39
CA ALA A 66 -4.02 10.94 -4.64
C ALA A 66 -3.86 9.44 -4.39
N ALA A 67 -2.97 9.04 -3.48
CA ALA A 67 -2.79 7.64 -3.10
C ALA A 67 -4.04 7.07 -2.44
N ALA A 68 -4.68 7.84 -1.56
CA ALA A 68 -5.92 7.44 -0.91
C ALA A 68 -7.05 7.26 -1.94
N ALA A 69 -7.14 8.15 -2.93
CA ALA A 69 -8.12 8.04 -3.99
C ALA A 69 -7.90 6.77 -4.83
N LEU A 70 -6.65 6.43 -5.12
CA LEU A 70 -6.31 5.19 -5.81
C LEU A 70 -6.74 3.96 -5.02
N ALA A 71 -6.49 3.97 -3.72
CA ALA A 71 -6.86 2.85 -2.85
C ALA A 71 -8.37 2.65 -2.75
N ALA A 72 -9.14 3.75 -2.85
CA ALA A 72 -10.60 3.70 -2.76
C ALA A 72 -11.27 3.28 -4.08
N ALA A 73 -10.54 3.30 -5.18
CA ALA A 73 -11.10 3.00 -6.51
C ALA A 73 -11.49 1.53 -6.69
#